data_4c2a3082cb56829941aac22077ea2395
#
_entry.id   4c2a3082cb56829941aac22077ea2395
#
_cell.length_a   1.000
_cell.length_b   1.000
_cell.length_c   1.000
_cell.angle_alpha   90.00
_cell.angle_beta   90.00
_cell.angle_gamma   90.00
#
_symmetry.space_group_name_H-M   'P 1'
#
loop_
_entity.id
_entity.type
_entity.pdbx_description
1 polymer ?
#
loop_
_entity_poly.entity_id
_entity_poly.type
_entity_poly.pdbx_seq_one_letter_code
_entity_poly.pdbx_strand_id
1 'polypeptide(L)'
;MKTIKFILLTTVLTILWGCSSDDDATSSNVSTFAESGKPAWSVDLTGGEEAPSWIAPDPTKFESSMFIMVKLQEELAPYSTDEDRLAVFIGEECRAVPAEPNKDKEGNVFFVLKIRGNSTDRAVSLTLCYYCAQLHQIFVVEGQETFVSELTYGVDEDFVPPLLDGCKKYPSQQLLKVSLPANVPFAPAEGDMIGAFVGDECRGVGRAGQPFTVFCTSPEESFQLRYYSETRAGVYRLHQNFHVSEEEAQIVTLGF
;
A
#
# COMPACT_ATOMS: atom_id res chain seq x y z
N MET A 1 -85.29 -33.88 26.30
CA MET A 1 -85.03 -32.64 25.54
C MET A 1 -83.52 -32.53 25.38
N LYS A 2 -82.99 -32.87 24.23
CA LYS A 2 -81.54 -32.78 23.94
C LYS A 2 -81.41 -31.89 22.70
N THR A 3 -80.85 -30.74 22.91
CA THR A 3 -80.58 -29.74 21.88
C THR A 3 -79.33 -30.12 21.08
N ILE A 4 -79.49 -30.33 19.78
CA ILE A 4 -78.40 -30.60 18.83
C ILE A 4 -77.88 -29.26 18.34
N LYS A 5 -76.61 -29.00 18.58
CA LYS A 5 -75.92 -27.85 18.01
C LYS A 5 -75.29 -28.28 16.65
N PHE A 6 -75.74 -27.62 15.63
CA PHE A 6 -75.12 -27.70 14.31
C PHE A 6 -73.85 -26.89 14.28
N ILE A 7 -72.74 -27.54 13.98
CA ILE A 7 -71.45 -26.86 13.69
C ILE A 7 -71.34 -26.78 12.18
N LEU A 8 -71.37 -25.53 11.72
CA LEU A 8 -71.13 -25.18 10.30
C LEU A 8 -69.61 -25.20 10.05
N LEU A 9 -69.13 -26.18 9.29
CA LEU A 9 -67.72 -26.26 8.90
C LEU A 9 -67.52 -25.48 7.62
N THR A 10 -66.97 -24.27 7.71
CA THR A 10 -66.58 -23.44 6.57
C THR A 10 -65.19 -23.86 6.09
N THR A 11 -65.13 -24.56 5.00
CA THR A 11 -63.89 -24.92 4.29
C THR A 11 -63.39 -23.67 3.54
N VAL A 12 -62.31 -23.08 4.06
CA VAL A 12 -61.58 -22.02 3.33
C VAL A 12 -60.63 -22.71 2.36
N LEU A 13 -60.94 -22.60 1.07
CA LEU A 13 -60.08 -23.03 0.00
C LEU A 13 -58.98 -21.97 -0.25
N THR A 14 -57.83 -22.17 0.34
CA THR A 14 -56.66 -21.34 0.03
C THR A 14 -56.05 -21.79 -1.29
N ILE A 15 -56.25 -20.97 -2.33
CA ILE A 15 -55.54 -21.09 -3.60
C ILE A 15 -54.12 -20.63 -3.37
N LEU A 16 -53.18 -21.59 -3.29
CA LEU A 16 -51.76 -21.29 -3.35
C LEU A 16 -51.42 -20.97 -4.83
N TRP A 17 -51.30 -19.70 -5.13
CA TRP A 17 -50.55 -19.29 -6.31
C TRP A 17 -49.08 -19.48 -5.99
N GLY A 18 -48.54 -20.58 -6.48
CA GLY A 18 -47.13 -20.77 -6.59
C GLY A 18 -46.59 -19.82 -7.65
N CYS A 19 -46.01 -18.69 -7.23
CA CYS A 19 -45.00 -18.04 -8.03
C CYS A 19 -43.72 -18.91 -7.94
N SER A 20 -43.53 -19.73 -8.95
CA SER A 20 -42.19 -20.20 -9.28
C SER A 20 -41.49 -19.04 -9.98
N SER A 21 -40.87 -18.17 -9.23
CA SER A 21 -39.74 -17.37 -9.73
C SER A 21 -38.55 -18.33 -9.69
N ASP A 22 -38.21 -18.87 -10.83
CA ASP A 22 -36.85 -19.31 -11.11
C ASP A 22 -35.98 -18.01 -11.05
N ASP A 23 -35.68 -17.55 -9.85
CA ASP A 23 -34.54 -16.67 -9.61
C ASP A 23 -33.31 -17.56 -9.82
N ASP A 24 -32.82 -17.59 -11.06
CA ASP A 24 -31.40 -17.74 -11.29
C ASP A 24 -30.71 -16.68 -10.44
N ALA A 25 -30.37 -17.06 -9.21
CA ALA A 25 -29.45 -16.31 -8.37
C ALA A 25 -28.09 -16.36 -9.06
N THR A 26 -27.93 -15.51 -10.07
CA THR A 26 -26.61 -15.05 -10.49
C THR A 26 -26.03 -14.44 -9.24
N SER A 27 -25.19 -15.20 -8.55
CA SER A 27 -24.39 -14.74 -7.43
C SER A 27 -23.64 -13.52 -7.94
N SER A 28 -24.17 -12.32 -7.68
CA SER A 28 -23.48 -11.10 -8.05
C SER A 28 -22.16 -11.09 -7.26
N ASN A 29 -21.03 -11.07 -7.98
CA ASN A 29 -19.71 -10.99 -7.37
C ASN A 29 -19.50 -9.68 -6.62
N VAL A 30 -20.54 -8.85 -6.49
CA VAL A 30 -20.48 -7.52 -5.91
C VAL A 30 -21.65 -7.31 -4.96
N SER A 31 -21.37 -6.86 -3.76
CA SER A 31 -22.35 -6.30 -2.83
C SER A 31 -22.13 -4.79 -2.66
N THR A 32 -23.22 -4.06 -2.43
CA THR A 32 -23.18 -2.61 -2.20
C THR A 32 -23.64 -2.30 -0.78
N PHE A 33 -23.03 -1.30 -0.17
CA PHE A 33 -23.54 -0.67 1.05
C PHE A 33 -23.27 0.84 0.99
N ALA A 34 -24.18 1.62 1.52
CA ALA A 34 -24.03 3.07 1.57
C ALA A 34 -23.10 3.43 2.74
N GLU A 35 -22.15 4.30 2.46
CA GLU A 35 -21.37 4.99 3.49
C GLU A 35 -21.79 6.46 3.55
N SER A 36 -21.76 7.07 4.73
CA SER A 36 -22.18 8.46 4.94
C SER A 36 -21.11 9.48 4.53
N GLY A 37 -20.33 9.19 3.52
CA GLY A 37 -19.27 10.07 3.01
C GLY A 37 -18.15 9.32 2.30
N LYS A 38 -17.14 10.07 1.85
CA LYS A 38 -15.93 9.52 1.25
C LYS A 38 -15.15 8.75 2.32
N PRO A 39 -14.82 7.47 2.08
CA PRO A 39 -14.05 6.69 3.05
C PRO A 39 -12.63 7.24 3.20
N ALA A 40 -12.11 7.20 4.42
CA ALA A 40 -10.73 7.58 4.75
C ALA A 40 -9.82 6.33 4.70
N TRP A 41 -9.81 5.63 3.57
CA TRP A 41 -8.94 4.47 3.43
C TRP A 41 -7.48 4.88 3.40
N SER A 42 -6.67 4.21 4.20
CA SER A 42 -5.22 4.37 4.23
C SER A 42 -4.57 3.06 4.66
N VAL A 43 -3.35 2.82 4.17
CA VAL A 43 -2.55 1.69 4.63
C VAL A 43 -1.92 2.06 5.97
N ASP A 44 -2.03 1.18 6.95
CA ASP A 44 -1.33 1.34 8.21
C ASP A 44 0.11 0.79 8.07
N LEU A 45 1.06 1.70 7.86
CA LEU A 45 2.49 1.40 7.78
C LEU A 45 3.18 1.41 9.15
N THR A 46 2.45 1.63 10.23
CA THR A 46 3.03 1.69 11.58
C THR A 46 3.68 0.37 11.95
N GLY A 47 4.96 0.40 12.28
CA GLY A 47 5.73 -0.72 12.82
C GLY A 47 5.74 -0.72 14.35
N GLY A 48 6.79 -1.30 14.92
CA GLY A 48 7.02 -1.33 16.37
C GLY A 48 8.51 -1.18 16.68
N GLU A 49 9.27 -0.63 15.74
CA GLU A 49 10.72 -0.53 15.85
C GLU A 49 11.12 0.73 16.65
N GLU A 50 12.08 0.56 17.54
CA GLU A 50 12.68 1.68 18.26
C GLU A 50 13.67 2.43 17.37
N ALA A 51 13.96 3.69 17.75
CA ALA A 51 14.96 4.50 17.07
C ALA A 51 16.32 3.77 17.07
N PRO A 52 16.93 3.56 15.91
CA PRO A 52 18.17 2.80 15.80
C PRO A 52 19.36 3.60 16.36
N SER A 53 20.26 2.88 17.02
CA SER A 53 21.52 3.46 17.49
C SER A 53 22.65 3.25 16.46
N TRP A 54 22.46 3.74 15.24
CA TRP A 54 23.49 3.64 14.20
C TRP A 54 24.73 4.49 14.56
N ILE A 55 25.89 3.87 14.53
CA ILE A 55 27.15 4.51 14.92
C ILE A 55 27.80 5.11 13.67
N ALA A 56 28.10 6.40 13.75
CA ALA A 56 28.84 7.09 12.69
C ALA A 56 30.22 6.43 12.47
N PRO A 57 30.67 6.30 11.21
CA PRO A 57 31.94 5.70 10.89
C PRO A 57 33.11 6.57 11.38
N ASP A 58 34.19 5.95 11.83
CA ASP A 58 35.46 6.66 12.11
C ASP A 58 36.07 7.08 10.75
N PRO A 59 36.13 8.40 10.46
CA PRO A 59 36.58 8.86 9.15
C PRO A 59 38.08 8.55 8.86
N THR A 60 38.87 8.24 9.87
CA THR A 60 40.29 7.92 9.69
C THR A 60 40.56 6.53 9.13
N LYS A 61 39.53 5.68 9.10
CA LYS A 61 39.61 4.30 8.57
C LYS A 61 39.35 4.20 7.06
N PHE A 62 39.02 5.31 6.40
CA PHE A 62 38.59 5.31 5.01
C PHE A 62 39.41 6.27 4.15
N GLU A 63 39.76 5.83 2.95
CA GLU A 63 40.65 6.54 2.01
C GLU A 63 39.87 7.57 1.18
N SER A 64 38.57 7.34 0.98
CA SER A 64 37.76 8.12 0.07
C SER A 64 36.31 8.30 0.52
N SER A 65 35.53 9.02 -0.24
CA SER A 65 34.13 9.22 0.04
C SER A 65 33.31 9.42 -1.24
N MET A 66 32.00 9.17 -1.13
CA MET A 66 30.97 9.45 -2.09
C MET A 66 29.91 10.32 -1.43
N PHE A 67 29.34 11.26 -2.17
CA PHE A 67 28.19 12.03 -1.72
C PHE A 67 26.92 11.50 -2.43
N ILE A 68 25.85 11.34 -1.66
CA ILE A 68 24.56 10.95 -2.20
C ILE A 68 23.47 11.86 -1.62
N MET A 69 22.59 12.34 -2.48
CA MET A 69 21.36 13.00 -2.08
C MET A 69 20.20 12.06 -2.39
N VAL A 70 19.48 11.68 -1.33
CA VAL A 70 18.35 10.75 -1.41
C VAL A 70 17.07 11.55 -1.22
N LYS A 71 16.19 11.56 -2.19
CA LYS A 71 14.85 12.14 -2.07
C LYS A 71 13.88 11.07 -1.55
N LEU A 72 13.08 11.44 -0.57
CA LEU A 72 12.09 10.53 0.02
C LEU A 72 10.92 10.32 -0.95
N GLN A 73 10.41 9.09 -1.02
CA GLN A 73 9.20 8.78 -1.77
C GLN A 73 8.01 9.63 -1.27
N GLU A 74 7.15 10.05 -2.21
CA GLU A 74 6.01 10.92 -1.92
C GLU A 74 5.05 10.33 -0.87
N GLU A 75 4.89 9.01 -0.86
CA GLU A 75 4.04 8.29 0.08
C GLU A 75 4.58 8.31 1.52
N LEU A 76 5.90 8.44 1.70
CA LEU A 76 6.55 8.55 3.02
C LEU A 76 6.70 9.99 3.49
N ALA A 77 6.71 10.96 2.58
CA ALA A 77 6.92 12.38 2.90
C ALA A 77 5.94 12.94 3.95
N PRO A 78 4.63 12.58 3.97
CA PRO A 78 3.68 13.04 4.99
C PRO A 78 4.02 12.59 6.42
N TYR A 79 4.77 11.51 6.58
CA TYR A 79 5.15 10.95 7.88
C TYR A 79 6.51 11.44 8.35
N SER A 80 7.25 12.21 7.52
CA SER A 80 8.61 12.63 7.85
C SER A 80 8.64 13.70 8.94
N THR A 81 9.50 13.48 9.93
CA THR A 81 9.78 14.37 11.06
C THR A 81 11.27 14.60 11.22
N ASP A 82 11.67 15.60 12.01
CA ASP A 82 13.09 15.90 12.30
C ASP A 82 13.78 14.77 13.10
N GLU A 83 13.01 13.81 13.64
CA GLU A 83 13.52 12.63 14.35
C GLU A 83 13.88 11.47 13.42
N ASP A 84 13.51 11.57 12.14
CA ASP A 84 13.86 10.56 11.14
C ASP A 84 15.36 10.50 10.90
N ARG A 85 15.84 9.34 10.49
CA ARG A 85 17.26 9.13 10.16
C ARG A 85 17.41 8.27 8.93
N LEU A 86 18.35 8.62 8.07
CA LEU A 86 18.79 7.78 6.95
C LEU A 86 20.26 7.42 7.15
N ALA A 87 20.57 6.15 7.15
CA ALA A 87 21.91 5.61 7.20
C ALA A 87 22.24 4.77 5.97
N VAL A 88 23.54 4.66 5.66
CA VAL A 88 24.03 3.82 4.57
C VAL A 88 25.06 2.85 5.09
N PHE A 89 24.92 1.59 4.65
CA PHE A 89 25.79 0.49 5.05
C PHE A 89 26.47 -0.15 3.85
N ILE A 90 27.67 -0.72 4.10
CA ILE A 90 28.32 -1.73 3.27
C ILE A 90 28.49 -2.96 4.15
N GLY A 91 27.77 -4.05 3.81
CA GLY A 91 27.59 -5.16 4.71
C GLY A 91 26.96 -4.72 6.03
N GLU A 92 27.58 -5.02 7.16
CA GLU A 92 27.09 -4.65 8.49
C GLU A 92 27.65 -3.30 9.02
N GLU A 93 28.57 -2.67 8.29
CA GLU A 93 29.24 -1.45 8.75
C GLU A 93 28.54 -0.20 8.23
N CYS A 94 28.13 0.67 9.15
CA CYS A 94 27.61 1.98 8.82
C CYS A 94 28.71 2.85 8.19
N ARG A 95 28.47 3.38 7.00
CA ARG A 95 29.46 4.10 6.19
C ARG A 95 29.17 5.59 6.07
N ALA A 96 28.07 6.07 6.63
CA ALA A 96 27.76 7.49 6.70
C ALA A 96 27.32 7.87 8.12
N VAL A 97 27.53 9.13 8.50
CA VAL A 97 26.82 9.68 9.68
C VAL A 97 25.33 9.66 9.36
N PRO A 98 24.47 9.08 10.22
CA PRO A 98 23.03 9.06 9.96
C PRO A 98 22.50 10.49 9.74
N ALA A 99 21.90 10.71 8.57
CA ALA A 99 21.43 12.02 8.15
C ALA A 99 20.03 12.32 8.68
N GLU A 100 19.80 13.58 9.01
CA GLU A 100 18.48 14.15 9.29
C GLU A 100 17.81 14.60 7.99
N PRO A 101 16.46 14.65 7.95
CA PRO A 101 15.76 15.12 6.77
C PRO A 101 15.97 16.63 6.56
N ASN A 102 16.02 17.02 5.28
CA ASN A 102 15.95 18.41 4.83
C ASN A 102 14.68 18.58 4.01
N LYS A 103 14.22 19.83 3.84
CA LYS A 103 13.09 20.17 2.95
C LYS A 103 13.51 21.24 1.97
N ASP A 104 13.15 21.03 0.71
CA ASP A 104 13.30 22.07 -0.30
C ASP A 104 12.14 23.09 -0.26
N LYS A 105 12.15 24.04 -1.20
CA LYS A 105 11.12 25.11 -1.26
C LYS A 105 9.75 24.59 -1.66
N GLU A 106 9.71 23.48 -2.36
CA GLU A 106 8.50 22.77 -2.80
C GLU A 106 7.94 21.85 -1.71
N GLY A 107 8.71 21.63 -0.62
CA GLY A 107 8.33 20.76 0.50
C GLY A 107 8.76 19.31 0.33
N ASN A 108 9.55 18.98 -0.71
CA ASN A 108 10.11 17.64 -0.87
C ASN A 108 11.12 17.37 0.24
N VAL A 109 11.08 16.15 0.77
CA VAL A 109 12.01 15.69 1.81
C VAL A 109 13.20 15.00 1.18
N PHE A 110 14.41 15.37 1.61
CA PHE A 110 15.63 14.74 1.12
C PHE A 110 16.69 14.64 2.22
N PHE A 111 17.64 13.72 2.02
CA PHE A 111 18.77 13.45 2.91
C PHE A 111 20.07 13.61 2.13
N VAL A 112 21.09 14.20 2.79
CA VAL A 112 22.44 14.33 2.20
C VAL A 112 23.41 13.52 3.04
N LEU A 113 24.08 12.54 2.42
CA LEU A 113 25.00 11.65 3.10
C LEU A 113 26.38 11.70 2.45
N LYS A 114 27.41 11.68 3.31
CA LYS A 114 28.80 11.45 2.93
C LYS A 114 29.17 10.01 3.29
N ILE A 115 29.18 9.14 2.30
CA ILE A 115 29.48 7.71 2.44
C ILE A 115 31.00 7.53 2.42
N ARG A 116 31.55 6.86 3.40
CA ARG A 116 32.97 6.54 3.52
C ARG A 116 33.29 5.18 2.91
N GLY A 117 34.45 5.10 2.22
CA GLY A 117 34.87 3.84 1.64
C GLY A 117 36.35 3.76 1.32
N ASN A 118 36.78 2.57 0.95
CA ASN A 118 38.14 2.24 0.56
C ASN A 118 38.17 1.77 -0.91
N SER A 119 39.33 1.60 -1.46
CA SER A 119 39.51 1.06 -2.82
C SER A 119 38.91 -0.34 -2.99
N THR A 120 38.83 -1.13 -1.90
CA THR A 120 38.21 -2.46 -1.87
C THR A 120 36.68 -2.41 -1.92
N ASP A 121 36.07 -1.30 -1.61
CA ASP A 121 34.61 -1.13 -1.58
C ASP A 121 34.05 -0.74 -2.97
N ARG A 122 34.91 -0.58 -3.97
CA ARG A 122 34.50 -0.19 -5.31
C ARG A 122 33.49 -1.16 -5.89
N ALA A 123 32.36 -0.62 -6.37
CA ALA A 123 31.23 -1.37 -6.90
C ALA A 123 30.57 -2.35 -5.93
N VAL A 124 30.82 -2.20 -4.62
CA VAL A 124 30.04 -2.92 -3.60
C VAL A 124 28.70 -2.23 -3.42
N SER A 125 27.64 -3.04 -3.34
CA SER A 125 26.27 -2.56 -3.14
C SER A 125 26.11 -1.81 -1.83
N LEU A 126 25.36 -0.72 -1.87
CA LEU A 126 24.96 0.04 -0.70
C LEU A 126 23.61 -0.46 -0.18
N THR A 127 23.48 -0.51 1.14
CA THR A 127 22.21 -0.73 1.83
C THR A 127 21.76 0.58 2.46
N LEU A 128 20.60 1.08 2.06
CA LEU A 128 19.97 2.24 2.65
C LEU A 128 19.00 1.81 3.74
N CYS A 129 19.13 2.39 4.93
CA CYS A 129 18.25 2.15 6.08
C CYS A 129 17.62 3.47 6.49
N TYR A 130 16.32 3.60 6.26
CA TYR A 130 15.53 4.78 6.65
C TYR A 130 14.66 4.45 7.85
N TYR A 131 14.87 5.16 8.96
CA TYR A 131 14.00 5.13 10.11
C TYR A 131 13.01 6.29 10.04
N CYS A 132 11.73 5.98 9.97
CA CYS A 132 10.63 6.92 10.11
C CYS A 132 10.12 6.92 11.55
N ALA A 133 10.35 8.00 12.25
CA ALA A 133 10.04 8.10 13.68
C ALA A 133 8.53 8.08 13.94
N GLN A 134 7.73 8.74 13.09
CA GLN A 134 6.27 8.76 13.22
C GLN A 134 5.64 7.38 13.00
N LEU A 135 6.20 6.56 12.11
CA LEU A 135 5.71 5.22 11.82
C LEU A 135 6.34 4.14 12.73
N HIS A 136 7.36 4.48 13.52
CA HIS A 136 8.16 3.50 14.27
C HIS A 136 8.61 2.34 13.38
N GLN A 137 9.13 2.66 12.19
CA GLN A 137 9.45 1.69 11.16
C GLN A 137 10.82 1.97 10.54
N ILE A 138 11.61 0.90 10.33
CA ILE A 138 12.83 0.94 9.53
C ILE A 138 12.55 0.31 8.17
N PHE A 139 12.81 1.08 7.12
CA PHE A 139 12.75 0.63 5.73
C PHE A 139 14.16 0.31 5.27
N VAL A 140 14.39 -0.86 4.66
CA VAL A 140 15.72 -1.33 4.24
C VAL A 140 15.68 -1.66 2.75
N VAL A 141 16.56 -1.01 1.98
CA VAL A 141 16.69 -1.24 0.53
C VAL A 141 18.14 -1.51 0.18
N GLU A 142 18.38 -2.60 -0.55
CA GLU A 142 19.71 -3.06 -0.96
C GLU A 142 19.88 -2.96 -2.48
N GLY A 143 21.12 -2.71 -2.91
CA GLY A 143 21.54 -2.89 -4.30
C GLY A 143 21.04 -1.84 -5.27
N GLN A 144 20.43 -0.75 -4.80
CA GLN A 144 19.99 0.35 -5.68
C GLN A 144 21.18 1.12 -6.23
N GLU A 145 22.24 1.27 -5.43
CA GLU A 145 23.48 1.94 -5.81
C GLU A 145 24.71 1.18 -5.30
N THR A 146 25.86 1.52 -5.88
CA THR A 146 27.16 0.98 -5.47
C THR A 146 28.10 2.08 -5.04
N PHE A 147 29.09 1.75 -4.19
CA PHE A 147 30.09 2.72 -3.80
C PHE A 147 31.02 3.07 -4.97
N VAL A 148 31.10 4.38 -5.27
CA VAL A 148 32.03 4.94 -6.26
C VAL A 148 32.76 6.14 -5.64
N SER A 149 34.08 6.01 -5.49
CA SER A 149 34.93 7.07 -4.92
C SER A 149 34.77 8.40 -5.67
N GLU A 150 34.69 9.49 -4.90
CA GLU A 150 34.61 10.88 -5.38
C GLU A 150 33.37 11.19 -6.23
N LEU A 151 32.38 10.29 -6.31
CA LEU A 151 31.11 10.52 -7.00
C LEU A 151 30.20 11.41 -6.13
N THR A 152 29.48 12.31 -6.81
CA THR A 152 28.28 12.98 -6.26
C THR A 152 27.08 12.49 -7.05
N TYR A 153 26.06 11.98 -6.35
CA TYR A 153 24.90 11.33 -6.94
C TYR A 153 23.60 11.90 -6.37
N GLY A 154 22.54 11.92 -7.18
CA GLY A 154 21.22 12.39 -6.76
C GLY A 154 21.06 13.92 -6.70
N VAL A 155 21.99 14.70 -7.31
CA VAL A 155 21.95 16.18 -7.33
C VAL A 155 21.40 16.70 -8.64
N ASP A 156 21.87 16.17 -9.78
CA ASP A 156 21.43 16.60 -11.12
C ASP A 156 20.13 15.91 -11.54
N GLU A 157 19.95 14.67 -11.12
CA GLU A 157 18.72 13.87 -11.27
C GLU A 157 18.30 13.35 -9.90
N ASP A 158 17.01 13.46 -9.58
CA ASP A 158 16.47 12.96 -8.31
C ASP A 158 16.74 11.47 -8.15
N PHE A 159 17.37 11.07 -7.05
CA PHE A 159 17.47 9.68 -6.64
C PHE A 159 16.40 9.38 -5.59
N VAL A 160 15.38 8.63 -5.98
CA VAL A 160 14.24 8.22 -5.14
C VAL A 160 14.27 6.70 -4.99
N PRO A 161 15.01 6.15 -4.00
CA PRO A 161 15.04 4.71 -3.79
C PRO A 161 13.67 4.20 -3.36
N PRO A 162 13.29 2.96 -3.72
CA PRO A 162 12.00 2.36 -3.39
C PRO A 162 11.97 1.89 -1.91
N LEU A 163 12.06 2.83 -0.96
CA LEU A 163 12.14 2.54 0.47
C LEU A 163 10.95 1.75 0.97
N LEU A 164 9.75 1.99 0.41
CA LEU A 164 8.54 1.24 0.77
C LEU A 164 8.66 -0.26 0.50
N ASP A 165 9.45 -0.68 -0.50
CA ASP A 165 9.70 -2.10 -0.81
C ASP A 165 10.42 -2.80 0.37
N GLY A 166 11.14 -2.03 1.18
CA GLY A 166 11.81 -2.48 2.38
C GLY A 166 10.96 -2.50 3.64
N CYS A 167 9.63 -2.37 3.53
CA CYS A 167 8.72 -2.39 4.67
C CYS A 167 8.63 -3.80 5.27
N LYS A 168 9.20 -4.01 6.47
CA LYS A 168 9.19 -5.32 7.14
C LYS A 168 7.80 -5.80 7.55
N LYS A 169 6.88 -4.88 7.82
CA LYS A 169 5.48 -5.21 8.13
C LYS A 169 4.80 -5.88 6.94
N TYR A 170 5.16 -5.48 5.73
CA TYR A 170 4.60 -5.99 4.48
C TYR A 170 5.73 -6.38 3.51
N PRO A 171 6.35 -7.54 3.72
CA PRO A 171 7.49 -7.98 2.90
C PRO A 171 7.10 -8.40 1.48
N SER A 172 5.80 -8.46 1.18
CA SER A 172 5.26 -8.77 -0.14
C SER A 172 4.42 -7.62 -0.64
N GLN A 173 4.68 -7.19 -1.87
CA GLN A 173 4.00 -6.06 -2.47
C GLN A 173 3.60 -6.40 -3.91
N GLN A 174 2.48 -5.84 -4.35
CA GLN A 174 1.99 -6.00 -5.72
C GLN A 174 1.64 -4.63 -6.29
N LEU A 175 2.25 -4.25 -7.39
CA LEU A 175 1.77 -3.12 -8.18
C LEU A 175 0.49 -3.54 -8.90
N LEU A 176 -0.62 -2.87 -8.61
CA LEU A 176 -1.93 -3.18 -9.16
C LEU A 176 -2.44 -2.02 -10.00
N LYS A 177 -2.88 -2.32 -11.23
CA LYS A 177 -3.61 -1.37 -12.07
C LYS A 177 -5.02 -1.88 -12.31
N VAL A 178 -6.02 -1.14 -11.84
CA VAL A 178 -7.42 -1.52 -11.92
C VAL A 178 -8.12 -0.74 -13.02
N SER A 179 -8.80 -1.45 -13.91
CA SER A 179 -9.61 -0.88 -14.98
C SER A 179 -11.10 -1.07 -14.69
N LEU A 180 -11.93 -0.10 -15.05
CA LEU A 180 -13.38 -0.23 -15.02
C LEU A 180 -13.90 -0.82 -16.33
N PRO A 181 -14.91 -1.68 -16.29
CA PRO A 181 -15.60 -2.13 -17.51
C PRO A 181 -16.40 -0.99 -18.13
N ALA A 182 -16.76 -1.11 -19.39
CA ALA A 182 -17.51 -0.09 -20.11
C ALA A 182 -18.94 0.15 -19.56
N ASN A 183 -19.49 -0.82 -18.84
CA ASN A 183 -20.89 -0.83 -18.36
C ASN A 183 -20.98 -0.81 -16.83
N VAL A 184 -20.25 0.10 -16.16
CA VAL A 184 -20.39 0.29 -14.71
C VAL A 184 -21.78 0.85 -14.35
N PRO A 185 -22.33 0.50 -13.17
CA PRO A 185 -23.68 0.93 -12.76
C PRO A 185 -23.74 2.38 -12.22
N PHE A 186 -22.70 3.17 -12.45
CA PHE A 186 -22.54 4.55 -11.99
C PHE A 186 -21.75 5.37 -13.02
N ALA A 187 -21.76 6.69 -12.90
CA ALA A 187 -20.85 7.55 -13.65
C ALA A 187 -19.55 7.70 -12.88
N PRO A 188 -18.39 7.26 -13.45
CA PRO A 188 -17.09 7.47 -12.82
C PRO A 188 -16.81 8.96 -12.57
N ALA A 189 -16.20 9.29 -11.42
CA ALA A 189 -15.86 10.63 -11.01
C ALA A 189 -14.41 10.72 -10.50
N GLU A 190 -13.87 11.93 -10.44
CA GLU A 190 -12.52 12.18 -9.97
C GLU A 190 -12.32 11.79 -8.49
N GLY A 191 -13.38 11.91 -7.69
CA GLY A 191 -13.38 11.54 -6.27
C GLY A 191 -13.49 10.04 -5.99
N ASP A 192 -13.69 9.21 -7.02
CA ASP A 192 -13.75 7.75 -6.87
C ASP A 192 -12.42 7.18 -6.36
N MET A 193 -12.52 6.12 -5.56
CA MET A 193 -11.37 5.46 -4.95
C MET A 193 -11.46 3.95 -5.07
N ILE A 194 -10.32 3.31 -5.13
CA ILE A 194 -10.19 1.86 -5.04
C ILE A 194 -9.35 1.54 -3.82
N GLY A 195 -9.81 0.61 -2.98
CA GLY A 195 -9.04 0.09 -1.86
C GLY A 195 -8.86 -1.42 -1.99
N ALA A 196 -7.66 -1.90 -1.70
CA ALA A 196 -7.37 -3.32 -1.51
C ALA A 196 -7.44 -3.65 -0.01
N PHE A 197 -8.06 -4.77 0.33
CA PHE A 197 -8.33 -5.15 1.72
C PHE A 197 -8.04 -6.62 2.00
N VAL A 198 -7.45 -6.87 3.17
CA VAL A 198 -7.40 -8.20 3.78
C VAL A 198 -8.33 -8.14 5.00
N GLY A 199 -9.47 -8.82 4.92
CA GLY A 199 -10.55 -8.59 5.87
C GLY A 199 -11.04 -7.14 5.86
N ASP A 200 -10.89 -6.43 6.96
CA ASP A 200 -11.22 -5.01 7.07
C ASP A 200 -9.99 -4.09 7.08
N GLU A 201 -8.80 -4.65 7.00
CA GLU A 201 -7.55 -3.90 6.95
C GLU A 201 -7.25 -3.42 5.52
N CYS A 202 -7.10 -2.10 5.35
CA CYS A 202 -6.72 -1.52 4.07
C CYS A 202 -5.23 -1.77 3.78
N ARG A 203 -4.96 -2.36 2.63
CA ARG A 203 -3.62 -2.76 2.18
C ARG A 203 -3.14 -2.00 0.95
N GLY A 204 -3.96 -1.16 0.38
CA GLY A 204 -3.61 -0.31 -0.76
C GLY A 204 -4.77 0.61 -1.12
N VAL A 205 -4.43 1.81 -1.60
CA VAL A 205 -5.42 2.80 -2.06
C VAL A 205 -4.97 3.38 -3.39
N GLY A 206 -5.89 3.47 -4.34
CA GLY A 206 -5.61 4.01 -5.64
C GLY A 206 -6.84 4.51 -6.39
N ARG A 207 -6.67 4.73 -7.68
CA ARG A 207 -7.74 5.16 -8.61
C ARG A 207 -7.76 4.27 -9.84
N ALA A 208 -8.92 4.15 -10.46
CA ALA A 208 -9.05 3.43 -11.72
C ALA A 208 -8.11 4.01 -12.80
N GLY A 209 -7.45 3.12 -13.54
CA GLY A 209 -6.51 3.46 -14.60
C GLY A 209 -5.11 3.87 -14.13
N GLN A 210 -4.89 4.11 -12.85
CA GLN A 210 -3.59 4.42 -12.26
C GLN A 210 -3.04 3.21 -11.49
N PRO A 211 -1.74 2.94 -11.55
CA PRO A 211 -1.13 1.92 -10.71
C PRO A 211 -1.07 2.37 -9.25
N PHE A 212 -1.22 1.43 -8.32
CA PHE A 212 -1.00 1.63 -6.89
C PHE A 212 -0.48 0.35 -6.25
N THR A 213 0.24 0.48 -5.14
CA THR A 213 0.82 -0.66 -4.41
C THR A 213 -0.18 -1.27 -3.45
N VAL A 214 -0.26 -2.60 -3.45
CA VAL A 214 -0.97 -3.40 -2.45
C VAL A 214 0.07 -4.10 -1.59
N PHE A 215 -0.04 -3.93 -0.28
CA PHE A 215 0.88 -4.43 0.73
C PHE A 215 0.36 -5.72 1.34
N CYS A 216 1.15 -6.78 1.31
CA CYS A 216 0.80 -8.10 1.84
C CYS A 216 1.85 -8.61 2.83
N THR A 217 1.41 -9.41 3.79
CA THR A 217 2.30 -10.02 4.79
C THR A 217 3.03 -11.24 4.26
N SER A 218 2.50 -11.85 3.19
CA SER A 218 3.14 -12.93 2.45
C SER A 218 2.67 -12.99 1.00
N PRO A 219 3.40 -13.68 0.09
CA PRO A 219 2.96 -13.87 -1.30
C PRO A 219 1.67 -14.68 -1.43
N GLU A 220 1.35 -15.52 -0.44
CA GLU A 220 0.14 -16.37 -0.44
C GLU A 220 -1.09 -15.63 0.11
N GLU A 221 -0.91 -14.43 0.67
CA GLU A 221 -2.02 -13.66 1.22
C GLU A 221 -2.97 -13.22 0.08
N SER A 222 -4.26 -13.36 0.32
CA SER A 222 -5.27 -12.90 -0.63
C SER A 222 -5.92 -11.61 -0.16
N PHE A 223 -6.25 -10.76 -1.10
CA PHE A 223 -6.94 -9.51 -0.84
C PHE A 223 -8.18 -9.36 -1.71
N GLN A 224 -9.11 -8.51 -1.28
CA GLN A 224 -10.32 -8.14 -2.02
C GLN A 224 -10.30 -6.66 -2.35
N LEU A 225 -11.00 -6.27 -3.41
CA LEU A 225 -11.11 -4.87 -3.80
C LEU A 225 -12.45 -4.29 -3.34
N ARG A 226 -12.40 -3.02 -2.92
CA ARG A 226 -13.57 -2.18 -2.69
C ARG A 226 -13.46 -0.96 -3.59
N TYR A 227 -14.58 -0.56 -4.17
CA TYR A 227 -14.67 0.63 -5.00
C TYR A 227 -15.64 1.62 -4.38
N TYR A 228 -15.18 2.82 -4.08
CA TYR A 228 -16.03 3.93 -3.66
C TYR A 228 -16.42 4.76 -4.89
N SER A 229 -17.71 4.92 -5.12
CA SER A 229 -18.25 5.83 -6.13
C SER A 229 -18.73 7.12 -5.47
N GLU A 230 -18.11 8.24 -5.81
CA GLU A 230 -18.52 9.56 -5.32
C GLU A 230 -19.93 9.91 -5.78
N THR A 231 -20.28 9.60 -7.05
CA THR A 231 -21.60 9.89 -7.61
C THR A 231 -22.74 9.12 -6.94
N ARG A 232 -22.43 7.93 -6.35
CA ARG A 232 -23.39 7.11 -5.62
C ARG A 232 -23.28 7.28 -4.11
N ALA A 233 -22.24 7.96 -3.63
CA ALA A 233 -21.88 8.05 -2.21
C ALA A 233 -21.90 6.67 -1.52
N GLY A 234 -21.35 5.65 -2.22
CA GLY A 234 -21.43 4.27 -1.76
C GLY A 234 -20.23 3.45 -2.16
N VAL A 235 -20.01 2.36 -1.41
CA VAL A 235 -18.92 1.40 -1.61
C VAL A 235 -19.45 0.13 -2.24
N TYR A 236 -18.81 -0.29 -3.30
CA TYR A 236 -18.98 -1.61 -3.92
C TYR A 236 -17.90 -2.53 -3.40
N ARG A 237 -18.29 -3.62 -2.74
CA ARG A 237 -17.38 -4.66 -2.28
C ARG A 237 -17.37 -5.79 -3.31
N LEU A 238 -16.19 -6.09 -3.85
CA LEU A 238 -16.00 -7.19 -4.78
C LEU A 238 -15.63 -8.45 -4.00
N HIS A 239 -16.34 -9.54 -4.24
CA HIS A 239 -16.11 -10.82 -3.54
C HIS A 239 -14.99 -11.66 -4.16
N GLN A 240 -14.44 -11.21 -5.30
CA GLN A 240 -13.29 -11.87 -5.93
C GLN A 240 -12.05 -11.69 -5.06
N ASN A 241 -11.30 -12.77 -4.85
CA ASN A 241 -10.00 -12.77 -4.21
C ASN A 241 -8.90 -12.60 -5.26
N PHE A 242 -7.93 -11.77 -4.94
CA PHE A 242 -6.71 -11.54 -5.70
C PHE A 242 -5.52 -11.98 -4.85
N HIS A 243 -4.42 -12.37 -5.49
CA HIS A 243 -3.18 -12.78 -4.84
C HIS A 243 -2.02 -11.94 -5.40
N VAL A 244 -0.92 -11.91 -4.66
CA VAL A 244 0.34 -11.39 -5.19
C VAL A 244 0.74 -12.25 -6.40
N SER A 245 1.14 -11.61 -7.48
CA SER A 245 1.56 -12.24 -8.73
C SER A 245 3.07 -12.15 -8.86
N GLU A 246 3.69 -13.08 -9.59
CA GLU A 246 5.10 -12.99 -9.97
C GLU A 246 5.34 -11.89 -11.04
N GLU A 247 4.28 -11.33 -11.61
CA GLU A 247 4.37 -10.23 -12.56
C GLU A 247 4.68 -8.92 -11.82
N GLU A 248 5.52 -8.07 -12.40
CA GLU A 248 5.88 -6.76 -11.86
C GLU A 248 4.64 -5.88 -11.62
N ALA A 249 3.65 -5.95 -12.51
CA ALA A 249 2.38 -5.25 -12.37
C ALA A 249 1.20 -6.13 -12.79
N GLN A 250 0.22 -6.28 -11.93
CA GLN A 250 -1.02 -6.98 -12.23
C GLN A 250 -2.07 -6.01 -12.77
N ILE A 251 -2.69 -6.36 -13.90
CA ILE A 251 -3.80 -5.59 -14.49
C ILE A 251 -5.11 -6.35 -14.26
N VAL A 252 -6.06 -5.69 -13.61
CA VAL A 252 -7.36 -6.26 -13.25
C VAL A 252 -8.48 -5.41 -13.82
N THR A 253 -9.50 -6.05 -14.41
CA THR A 253 -10.76 -5.39 -14.75
C THR A 253 -11.81 -5.76 -13.72
N LEU A 254 -12.47 -4.78 -13.10
CA LEU A 254 -13.52 -5.04 -12.12
C LEU A 254 -14.76 -5.61 -12.78
N GLY A 255 -15.38 -6.62 -12.14
CA GLY A 255 -16.70 -7.14 -12.50
C GLY A 255 -17.76 -6.54 -11.58
N PHE A 256 -18.69 -5.76 -12.11
CA PHE A 256 -19.86 -5.21 -11.39
C PHE A 256 -21.12 -5.96 -11.70
#